data_4a748061166b206116581080315a1a69
#
_entry.id   4a748061166b206116581080315a1a69
#
_cell.length_a   1.000
_cell.length_b   1.000
_cell.length_c   1.000
_cell.angle_alpha   90.00
_cell.angle_beta   90.00
_cell.angle_gamma   90.00
#
_symmetry.space_group_name_H-M   'P 1'
#
loop_
_entity.id
_entity.type
_entity.pdbx_description
1 polymer ?
#
loop_
_entity_poly.entity_id
_entity_poly.type
_entity_poly.pdbx_seq_one_letter_code
_entity_poly.pdbx_strand_id
1 'polypeptide(L)'
;MSRVQLNARFVRWGSLVLAILTLTACQQRMAHSPQYRPLDETEFFPDHRSARPLEEGVVHRSQILDDDVLASGLSAEGKQIQTVKIFNEDGTDKEMKTGPGIPNKKSNFVSEFPFQLTAADLQRGKERYQVFCVPCHSPVGDGKGKIVERGFLPPPNFHTDNSRGFAFYRDPETNANFRIPLREVPAGYIFEVITKGYGAMPEYAAQIPIADRWRIAAYVKALQLSQNKTETERALGGKK
;
A
#
# COMPACT_ATOMS: atom_id res chain seq x y z
N MET A 1 28.56 -71.50 9.00
CA MET A 1 28.16 -70.17 8.37
C MET A 1 29.28 -69.73 7.49
N SER A 2 29.10 -69.70 6.20
CA SER A 2 30.19 -69.42 5.24
C SER A 2 30.64 -67.95 5.33
N ARG A 3 31.92 -67.71 5.10
CA ARG A 3 32.52 -66.34 5.08
C ARG A 3 31.71 -65.36 4.17
N VAL A 4 31.07 -65.86 3.14
CA VAL A 4 30.24 -65.08 2.21
C VAL A 4 28.97 -64.50 2.88
N GLN A 5 28.34 -65.23 3.77
CA GLN A 5 27.13 -64.74 4.49
C GLN A 5 27.49 -63.68 5.55
N LEU A 6 28.67 -63.78 6.15
CA LEU A 6 29.18 -62.82 7.11
C LEU A 6 29.46 -61.46 6.42
N ASN A 7 30.14 -61.53 5.26
CA ASN A 7 30.42 -60.33 4.48
C ASN A 7 29.15 -59.60 4.00
N ALA A 8 28.13 -60.34 3.57
CA ALA A 8 26.86 -59.74 3.14
C ALA A 8 26.13 -59.01 4.28
N ARG A 9 26.23 -59.52 5.50
CA ARG A 9 25.68 -58.85 6.68
C ARG A 9 26.42 -57.55 7.00
N PHE A 10 27.75 -57.57 7.00
CA PHE A 10 28.58 -56.39 7.23
C PHE A 10 28.32 -55.30 6.18
N VAL A 11 28.21 -55.66 4.91
CA VAL A 11 27.91 -54.74 3.83
C VAL A 11 26.51 -54.10 4.03
N ARG A 12 25.50 -54.88 4.38
CA ARG A 12 24.15 -54.34 4.66
C ARG A 12 24.14 -53.40 5.86
N TRP A 13 24.79 -53.74 6.94
CA TRP A 13 24.89 -52.86 8.11
C TRP A 13 25.70 -51.62 7.81
N GLY A 14 26.78 -51.69 7.07
CA GLY A 14 27.58 -50.56 6.62
C GLY A 14 26.78 -49.62 5.72
N SER A 15 26.00 -50.16 4.78
CA SER A 15 25.10 -49.35 3.93
C SER A 15 24.00 -48.65 4.73
N LEU A 16 23.42 -49.31 5.74
CA LEU A 16 22.42 -48.73 6.61
C LEU A 16 22.97 -47.57 7.45
N VAL A 17 24.17 -47.77 8.02
CA VAL A 17 24.87 -46.72 8.79
C VAL A 17 25.22 -45.53 7.90
N LEU A 18 25.72 -45.80 6.68
CA LEU A 18 26.01 -44.74 5.72
C LEU A 18 24.74 -43.95 5.31
N ALA A 19 23.60 -44.63 5.07
CA ALA A 19 22.33 -44.00 4.76
C ALA A 19 21.83 -43.14 5.93
N ILE A 20 21.97 -43.60 7.18
CA ILE A 20 21.59 -42.81 8.36
C ILE A 20 22.47 -41.55 8.48
N LEU A 21 23.77 -41.68 8.26
CA LEU A 21 24.70 -40.54 8.31
C LEU A 21 24.42 -39.50 7.22
N THR A 22 24.05 -39.96 6.01
CA THR A 22 23.68 -39.01 4.93
C THR A 22 22.35 -38.28 5.19
N LEU A 23 21.39 -38.94 5.82
CA LEU A 23 20.09 -38.31 6.19
C LEU A 23 20.27 -37.22 7.26
N THR A 24 21.23 -37.37 8.18
CA THR A 24 21.51 -36.34 9.21
C THR A 24 22.32 -35.16 8.68
N ALA A 25 23.04 -35.33 7.57
CA ALA A 25 23.84 -34.26 6.96
C ALA A 25 22.98 -33.13 6.32
N CYS A 26 21.72 -33.39 6.02
CA CYS A 26 20.82 -32.41 5.43
C CYS A 26 20.15 -31.44 6.45
N GLN A 27 20.55 -31.48 7.72
CA GLN A 27 20.00 -30.59 8.73
C GLN A 27 20.57 -29.17 8.58
N GLN A 28 19.83 -28.31 7.92
CA GLN A 28 20.19 -26.89 7.75
C GLN A 28 19.87 -26.10 9.04
N ARG A 29 20.71 -26.22 10.05
CA ARG A 29 20.54 -25.51 11.33
C ARG A 29 20.54 -23.98 11.19
N MET A 30 21.09 -23.46 10.08
CA MET A 30 21.14 -22.02 9.78
C MET A 30 19.95 -21.54 8.93
N ALA A 31 19.04 -22.40 8.54
CA ALA A 31 17.86 -22.02 7.76
C ALA A 31 16.91 -21.11 8.57
N HIS A 32 16.84 -21.32 9.88
CA HIS A 32 16.08 -20.52 10.82
C HIS A 32 17.03 -19.88 11.83
N SER A 33 17.53 -18.70 11.49
CA SER A 33 18.31 -17.88 12.40
C SER A 33 17.42 -17.39 13.55
N PRO A 34 17.91 -17.34 14.82
CA PRO A 34 17.14 -16.81 15.95
C PRO A 34 17.08 -15.28 15.93
N GLN A 35 16.66 -14.73 14.79
CA GLN A 35 16.43 -13.30 14.57
C GLN A 35 15.11 -13.10 13.86
N TYR A 36 14.37 -12.09 14.21
CA TYR A 36 13.20 -11.68 13.46
C TYR A 36 13.61 -11.00 12.17
N ARG A 37 12.98 -11.39 11.07
CA ARG A 37 13.07 -10.68 9.79
C ARG A 37 11.92 -9.66 9.69
N PRO A 38 12.04 -8.63 8.86
CA PRO A 38 11.00 -7.57 8.78
C PRO A 38 9.58 -8.07 8.49
N LEU A 39 9.43 -9.22 7.83
CA LEU A 39 8.12 -9.80 7.48
C LEU A 39 7.75 -11.02 8.33
N ASP A 40 8.57 -11.39 9.31
CA ASP A 40 8.24 -12.48 10.22
C ASP A 40 7.20 -12.00 11.25
N GLU A 41 6.32 -12.89 11.63
CA GLU A 41 5.43 -12.68 12.77
C GLU A 41 6.22 -12.76 14.09
N THR A 42 5.82 -11.97 15.07
CA THR A 42 6.40 -12.00 16.42
C THR A 42 5.32 -11.92 17.49
N GLU A 43 5.49 -12.70 18.55
CA GLU A 43 4.65 -12.61 19.74
C GLU A 43 5.13 -11.51 20.72
N PHE A 44 6.31 -10.93 20.46
CA PHE A 44 6.90 -9.93 21.35
C PHE A 44 6.14 -8.60 21.33
N PHE A 45 5.55 -8.23 20.19
CA PHE A 45 4.78 -7.00 20.04
C PHE A 45 3.29 -7.29 19.91
N PRO A 46 2.40 -6.46 20.50
CA PRO A 46 0.96 -6.68 20.46
C PRO A 46 0.34 -6.67 19.06
N ASP A 47 1.01 -6.03 18.10
CA ASP A 47 0.59 -5.96 16.70
C ASP A 47 1.14 -7.10 15.84
N HIS A 48 1.83 -8.06 16.46
CA HIS A 48 2.47 -9.22 15.82
C HIS A 48 3.44 -8.90 14.68
N ARG A 49 3.91 -7.65 14.56
CA ARG A 49 4.80 -7.20 13.49
C ARG A 49 6.25 -7.13 13.96
N SER A 50 7.14 -7.82 13.28
CA SER A 50 8.60 -7.70 13.53
C SER A 50 9.17 -6.38 13.03
N ALA A 51 8.66 -5.87 11.89
CA ALA A 51 9.01 -4.54 11.41
C ALA A 51 8.25 -3.48 12.22
N ARG A 52 8.97 -2.62 12.91
CA ARG A 52 8.37 -1.55 13.70
C ARG A 52 8.04 -0.34 12.82
N PRO A 53 6.89 0.32 13.02
CA PRO A 53 6.64 1.63 12.46
C PRO A 53 7.67 2.64 12.98
N LEU A 54 7.80 3.76 12.30
CA LEU A 54 8.62 4.86 12.81
C LEU A 54 8.03 5.36 14.13
N GLU A 55 8.90 5.55 15.12
CA GLU A 55 8.53 6.16 16.40
C GLU A 55 8.01 7.58 16.16
N GLU A 56 7.01 8.00 16.95
CA GLU A 56 6.49 9.36 16.85
C GLU A 56 7.59 10.38 17.21
N GLY A 57 7.74 11.40 16.37
CA GLY A 57 8.76 12.43 16.53
C GLY A 57 10.15 12.07 15.97
N VAL A 58 10.35 10.87 15.46
CA VAL A 58 11.62 10.51 14.79
C VAL A 58 11.69 11.16 13.41
N VAL A 59 12.75 11.92 13.22
CA VAL A 59 13.07 12.58 11.95
C VAL A 59 14.21 11.82 11.26
N HIS A 60 13.95 11.25 10.10
CA HIS A 60 15.01 10.61 9.33
C HIS A 60 15.74 11.63 8.43
N ARG A 61 16.97 11.29 8.03
CA ARG A 61 17.89 12.22 7.35
C ARG A 61 17.33 12.88 6.07
N SER A 62 16.40 12.25 5.38
CA SER A 62 15.78 12.76 4.15
C SER A 62 14.35 13.28 4.37
N GLN A 63 13.92 13.45 5.62
CA GLN A 63 12.61 13.99 5.93
C GLN A 63 12.62 15.51 5.72
N ILE A 64 11.69 15.98 4.89
CA ILE A 64 11.48 17.41 4.67
C ILE A 64 10.54 17.91 5.77
N LEU A 65 10.99 18.84 6.59
CA LEU A 65 10.22 19.40 7.70
C LEU A 65 9.64 20.78 7.39
N ASP A 66 10.21 21.46 6.42
CA ASP A 66 9.91 22.88 6.16
C ASP A 66 8.76 23.08 5.17
N ASP A 67 8.34 22.03 4.47
CA ASP A 67 7.21 22.06 3.54
C ASP A 67 6.09 21.15 4.00
N ASP A 68 5.13 21.72 4.71
CA ASP A 68 4.00 21.02 5.26
C ASP A 68 3.09 20.40 4.18
N VAL A 69 2.94 21.05 3.03
CA VAL A 69 2.12 20.55 1.92
C VAL A 69 2.78 19.33 1.30
N LEU A 70 4.08 19.42 1.06
CA LEU A 70 4.87 18.32 0.51
C LEU A 70 4.87 17.11 1.46
N ALA A 71 4.97 17.35 2.76
CA ALA A 71 5.07 16.31 3.78
C ALA A 71 3.72 15.65 4.09
N SER A 72 2.62 16.42 4.07
CA SER A 72 1.30 15.97 4.53
C SER A 72 0.26 15.80 3.44
N GLY A 73 0.39 16.48 2.31
CA GLY A 73 -0.64 16.54 1.26
C GLY A 73 -1.85 17.39 1.63
N LEU A 74 -1.79 18.12 2.77
CA LEU A 74 -2.89 18.93 3.29
C LEU A 74 -2.75 20.39 2.88
N SER A 75 -3.88 21.03 2.63
CA SER A 75 -3.93 22.50 2.50
C SER A 75 -3.71 23.16 3.87
N ALA A 76 -3.46 24.47 3.86
CA ALA A 76 -3.26 25.23 5.10
C ALA A 76 -4.50 25.13 6.05
N GLU A 77 -5.69 25.07 5.47
CA GLU A 77 -6.94 24.89 6.22
C GLU A 77 -7.15 23.45 6.70
N GLY A 78 -6.53 22.48 6.05
CA GLY A 78 -6.70 21.03 6.30
C GLY A 78 -5.92 20.46 7.48
N LYS A 79 -5.11 21.26 8.13
CA LYS A 79 -4.30 20.83 9.28
C LYS A 79 -5.10 20.62 10.57
N GLN A 80 -6.35 21.08 10.62
CA GLN A 80 -7.21 20.87 11.78
C GLN A 80 -7.80 19.46 11.75
N ILE A 81 -7.55 18.69 12.79
CA ILE A 81 -8.16 17.37 12.99
C ILE A 81 -9.67 17.58 13.12
N GLN A 82 -10.42 17.15 12.13
CA GLN A 82 -11.88 17.16 12.21
C GLN A 82 -12.36 15.81 12.72
N THR A 83 -13.14 15.82 13.80
CA THR A 83 -13.89 14.66 14.25
C THR A 83 -15.08 14.50 13.31
N VAL A 84 -15.07 13.46 12.49
CA VAL A 84 -16.22 13.16 11.61
C VAL A 84 -17.06 12.07 12.26
N LYS A 85 -18.36 12.29 12.35
CA LYS A 85 -19.30 11.26 12.76
C LYS A 85 -19.58 10.36 11.56
N ILE A 86 -19.25 9.09 11.71
CA ILE A 86 -19.57 8.05 10.73
C ILE A 86 -20.81 7.33 11.22
N PHE A 87 -21.79 7.21 10.33
CA PHE A 87 -22.97 6.41 10.58
C PHE A 87 -22.73 4.99 10.04
N ASN A 88 -22.93 3.99 10.89
CA ASN A 88 -22.96 2.60 10.46
C ASN A 88 -24.29 2.32 9.74
N GLU A 89 -24.34 1.23 8.96
CA GLU A 89 -25.59 0.80 8.30
C GLU A 89 -26.72 0.48 9.31
N ASP A 90 -26.37 0.24 10.58
CA ASP A 90 -27.29 -0.02 11.69
C ASP A 90 -27.82 1.27 12.37
N GLY A 91 -27.45 2.45 11.89
CA GLY A 91 -27.88 3.74 12.42
C GLY A 91 -27.16 4.19 13.68
N THR A 92 -26.09 3.52 14.12
CA THR A 92 -25.30 3.93 15.27
C THR A 92 -24.21 4.93 14.88
N ASP A 93 -24.09 6.02 15.66
CA ASP A 93 -23.04 7.02 15.47
C ASP A 93 -21.71 6.51 16.03
N LYS A 94 -20.67 6.45 15.22
CA LYS A 94 -19.31 6.21 15.67
C LYS A 94 -18.49 7.47 15.42
N GLU A 95 -17.97 8.07 16.49
CA GLU A 95 -16.95 9.09 16.34
C GLU A 95 -15.64 8.40 15.92
N MET A 96 -15.24 8.63 14.69
CA MET A 96 -13.93 8.24 14.22
C MET A 96 -13.06 9.49 14.19
N LYS A 97 -11.99 9.50 14.97
CA LYS A 97 -10.89 10.43 14.73
C LYS A 97 -10.30 10.03 13.38
N THR A 98 -10.80 10.66 12.36
CA THR A 98 -10.23 10.47 11.04
C THR A 98 -8.87 11.11 11.05
N GLY A 99 -7.87 10.34 10.70
CA GLY A 99 -6.73 10.92 10.06
C GLY A 99 -7.21 11.83 8.94
N PRO A 100 -6.40 12.75 8.44
CA PRO A 100 -6.81 13.86 7.61
C PRO A 100 -7.74 13.42 6.48
N GLY A 101 -8.96 13.88 6.61
CA GLY A 101 -9.87 14.13 5.55
C GLY A 101 -10.58 13.01 4.84
N ILE A 102 -11.80 12.69 5.27
CA ILE A 102 -12.82 12.34 4.29
C ILE A 102 -12.99 13.58 3.41
N PRO A 103 -12.87 13.46 2.08
CA PRO A 103 -13.04 14.59 1.19
C PRO A 103 -14.49 15.08 1.28
N ASN A 104 -14.70 16.21 1.93
CA ASN A 104 -15.95 16.96 1.77
C ASN A 104 -15.79 17.92 0.59
N LYS A 105 -16.84 18.67 0.25
CA LYS A 105 -16.77 19.72 -0.79
C LYS A 105 -15.66 20.75 -0.57
N LYS A 106 -15.13 20.86 0.64
CA LYS A 106 -13.92 21.59 1.02
C LYS A 106 -12.88 20.56 1.43
N SER A 107 -12.31 19.86 0.45
CA SER A 107 -11.25 18.92 0.66
C SER A 107 -10.09 19.60 1.37
N ASN A 108 -9.69 19.06 2.51
CA ASN A 108 -8.50 19.50 3.23
C ASN A 108 -7.21 19.10 2.51
N PHE A 109 -7.31 18.33 1.44
CA PHE A 109 -6.19 17.89 0.62
C PHE A 109 -5.95 18.83 -0.55
N VAL A 110 -4.69 19.02 -0.88
CA VAL A 110 -4.32 19.79 -2.05
C VAL A 110 -4.66 19.05 -3.34
N SER A 111 -5.27 19.75 -4.28
CA SER A 111 -5.54 19.22 -5.62
C SER A 111 -4.34 19.34 -6.53
N GLU A 112 -3.53 20.37 -6.32
CA GLU A 112 -2.31 20.65 -7.06
C GLU A 112 -1.11 19.91 -6.47
N PHE A 113 -0.13 19.63 -7.31
CA PHE A 113 1.11 19.04 -6.85
C PHE A 113 2.01 20.10 -6.22
N PRO A 114 2.72 19.79 -5.12
CA PRO A 114 3.57 20.76 -4.42
C PRO A 114 4.84 21.14 -5.20
N PHE A 115 5.01 20.65 -6.41
CA PHE A 115 6.08 20.98 -7.32
C PHE A 115 5.63 20.87 -8.78
N GLN A 116 6.35 21.53 -9.67
CA GLN A 116 6.07 21.45 -11.10
C GLN A 116 6.41 20.06 -11.64
N LEU A 117 5.38 19.35 -12.12
CA LEU A 117 5.53 18.02 -12.71
C LEU A 117 6.20 18.09 -14.07
N THR A 118 7.20 17.24 -14.26
CA THR A 118 7.89 17.02 -15.52
C THR A 118 7.57 15.64 -16.10
N ALA A 119 7.90 15.41 -17.38
CA ALA A 119 7.79 14.08 -17.97
C ALA A 119 8.68 13.05 -17.24
N ALA A 120 9.84 13.47 -16.73
CA ALA A 120 10.73 12.63 -15.93
C ALA A 120 10.10 12.21 -14.60
N ASP A 121 9.34 13.09 -13.95
CA ASP A 121 8.62 12.78 -12.72
C ASP A 121 7.51 11.75 -12.96
N LEU A 122 6.77 11.86 -14.06
CA LEU A 122 5.77 10.87 -14.45
C LEU A 122 6.40 9.51 -14.77
N GLN A 123 7.52 9.50 -15.47
CA GLN A 123 8.26 8.27 -15.77
C GLN A 123 8.77 7.62 -14.46
N ARG A 124 9.32 8.41 -13.56
CA ARG A 124 9.73 7.93 -12.23
C ARG A 124 8.55 7.42 -11.42
N GLY A 125 7.42 8.12 -11.44
CA GLY A 125 6.17 7.69 -10.81
C GLY A 125 5.69 6.34 -11.34
N LYS A 126 5.73 6.14 -12.66
CA LYS A 126 5.44 4.86 -13.31
C LYS A 126 6.34 3.72 -12.82
N GLU A 127 7.65 3.96 -12.78
CA GLU A 127 8.61 2.96 -12.31
C GLU A 127 8.34 2.55 -10.85
N ARG A 128 8.09 3.52 -9.97
CA ARG A 128 7.76 3.24 -8.57
C ARG A 128 6.41 2.56 -8.42
N TYR A 129 5.41 2.96 -9.20
CA TYR A 129 4.11 2.30 -9.24
C TYR A 129 4.24 0.84 -9.67
N GLN A 130 5.06 0.55 -10.67
CA GLN A 130 5.31 -0.83 -11.12
C GLN A 130 5.89 -1.71 -10.02
N VAL A 131 6.78 -1.17 -9.19
CA VAL A 131 7.42 -1.92 -8.10
C VAL A 131 6.49 -2.15 -6.92
N PHE A 132 5.80 -1.10 -6.47
CA PHE A 132 5.09 -1.13 -5.19
C PHE A 132 3.58 -1.34 -5.31
N CYS A 133 2.96 -0.91 -6.40
CA CYS A 133 1.50 -0.82 -6.52
C CYS A 133 0.90 -1.90 -7.43
N VAL A 134 1.60 -2.25 -8.52
CA VAL A 134 1.14 -3.23 -9.53
C VAL A 134 0.75 -4.58 -8.93
N PRO A 135 1.44 -5.15 -7.95
CA PRO A 135 1.05 -6.43 -7.38
C PRO A 135 -0.41 -6.49 -6.92
N CYS A 136 -0.95 -5.40 -6.41
CA CYS A 136 -2.35 -5.28 -5.98
C CYS A 136 -3.23 -4.57 -7.02
N HIS A 137 -2.76 -3.42 -7.56
CA HIS A 137 -3.56 -2.52 -8.38
C HIS A 137 -3.53 -2.82 -9.88
N SER A 138 -2.68 -3.73 -10.33
CA SER A 138 -2.36 -4.04 -11.74
C SER A 138 -1.64 -2.90 -12.48
N PRO A 139 -1.02 -3.16 -13.65
CA PRO A 139 -0.32 -2.12 -14.42
C PRO A 139 -1.23 -0.99 -14.91
N VAL A 140 -2.51 -1.26 -15.09
CA VAL A 140 -3.50 -0.30 -15.61
C VAL A 140 -4.37 0.32 -14.50
N GLY A 141 -4.25 -0.13 -13.25
CA GLY A 141 -5.01 0.43 -12.13
C GLY A 141 -6.46 -0.06 -12.02
N ASP A 142 -6.78 -1.21 -12.59
CA ASP A 142 -8.13 -1.80 -12.54
C ASP A 142 -8.40 -2.67 -11.31
N GLY A 143 -7.41 -2.80 -10.41
CA GLY A 143 -7.53 -3.56 -9.17
C GLY A 143 -7.39 -5.07 -9.35
N LYS A 144 -6.93 -5.56 -10.51
CA LYS A 144 -6.77 -7.00 -10.80
C LYS A 144 -5.30 -7.42 -10.75
N GLY A 145 -4.60 -7.00 -9.70
CA GLY A 145 -3.21 -7.36 -9.52
C GLY A 145 -3.01 -8.84 -9.16
N LYS A 146 -1.77 -9.30 -9.25
CA LYS A 146 -1.42 -10.72 -9.07
C LYS A 146 -1.78 -11.28 -7.70
N ILE A 147 -1.78 -10.44 -6.68
CA ILE A 147 -2.15 -10.84 -5.32
C ILE A 147 -3.66 -11.11 -5.23
N VAL A 148 -4.48 -10.37 -5.98
CA VAL A 148 -5.93 -10.56 -6.04
C VAL A 148 -6.29 -11.92 -6.65
N GLU A 149 -5.56 -12.34 -7.69
CA GLU A 149 -5.72 -13.68 -8.27
C GLU A 149 -5.43 -14.80 -7.25
N ARG A 150 -4.70 -14.49 -6.17
CA ARG A 150 -4.36 -15.41 -5.08
C ARG A 150 -5.28 -15.30 -3.87
N GLY A 151 -6.42 -14.61 -4.00
CA GLY A 151 -7.46 -14.54 -2.98
C GLY A 151 -7.44 -13.31 -2.08
N PHE A 152 -6.57 -12.33 -2.34
CA PHE A 152 -6.64 -11.04 -1.63
C PHE A 152 -7.84 -10.23 -2.10
N LEU A 153 -8.38 -9.43 -1.18
CA LEU A 153 -9.48 -8.51 -1.50
C LEU A 153 -9.03 -7.52 -2.58
N PRO A 154 -9.76 -7.41 -3.70
CA PRO A 154 -9.38 -6.50 -4.77
C PRO A 154 -9.42 -5.04 -4.30
N PRO A 155 -8.36 -4.25 -4.56
CA PRO A 155 -8.39 -2.83 -4.34
C PRO A 155 -9.37 -2.15 -5.30
N PRO A 156 -9.75 -0.89 -5.01
CA PRO A 156 -10.61 -0.13 -5.90
C PRO A 156 -10.03 0.02 -7.29
N ASN A 157 -10.87 -0.07 -8.30
CA ASN A 157 -10.52 0.29 -9.67
C ASN A 157 -10.45 1.82 -9.79
N PHE A 158 -9.34 2.35 -10.31
CA PHE A 158 -9.14 3.80 -10.43
C PHE A 158 -10.03 4.47 -11.48
N HIS A 159 -10.66 3.70 -12.36
CA HIS A 159 -11.39 4.18 -13.53
C HIS A 159 -12.91 4.15 -13.37
N THR A 160 -13.42 3.48 -12.35
CA THR A 160 -14.86 3.31 -12.16
C THR A 160 -15.41 4.19 -11.03
N ASP A 161 -16.58 4.76 -11.26
CA ASP A 161 -17.29 5.57 -10.26
C ASP A 161 -17.85 4.73 -9.11
N ASN A 162 -18.06 3.44 -9.34
CA ASN A 162 -18.56 2.47 -8.37
C ASN A 162 -17.48 1.80 -7.53
N SER A 163 -16.22 2.29 -7.61
CA SER A 163 -15.17 1.74 -6.77
C SER A 163 -15.52 1.95 -5.30
N ARG A 164 -15.26 0.95 -4.47
CA ARG A 164 -15.43 1.01 -3.00
C ARG A 164 -14.55 2.08 -2.33
N GLY A 165 -13.96 2.98 -3.13
CA GLY A 165 -12.85 3.83 -2.77
C GLY A 165 -13.10 4.82 -1.67
N PHE A 166 -14.34 5.15 -1.35
CA PHE A 166 -14.60 6.12 -0.30
C PHE A 166 -15.75 5.71 0.58
N ALA A 167 -15.57 5.96 1.86
CA ALA A 167 -16.62 5.93 2.85
C ALA A 167 -17.82 6.75 2.38
N PHE A 168 -19.01 6.28 2.71
CA PHE A 168 -20.19 7.09 2.58
C PHE A 168 -19.98 8.37 3.38
N TYR A 169 -20.00 9.50 2.70
CA TYR A 169 -20.01 10.79 3.36
C TYR A 169 -21.45 11.28 3.44
N ARG A 170 -21.89 11.61 4.63
CA ARG A 170 -23.15 12.27 4.83
C ARG A 170 -22.87 13.75 5.03
N ASP A 171 -23.40 14.56 4.13
CA ASP A 171 -23.31 16.01 4.26
C ASP A 171 -24.06 16.45 5.51
N PRO A 172 -23.40 17.08 6.48
CA PRO A 172 -24.07 17.52 7.70
C PRO A 172 -25.12 18.61 7.47
N GLU A 173 -25.05 19.36 6.37
CA GLU A 173 -26.00 20.42 6.06
C GLU A 173 -27.22 19.88 5.30
N THR A 174 -26.99 19.00 4.33
CA THR A 174 -28.07 18.50 3.45
C THR A 174 -28.55 17.11 3.82
N ASN A 175 -27.87 16.43 4.75
CA ASN A 175 -28.15 15.06 5.16
C ASN A 175 -28.07 14.04 4.01
N ALA A 176 -27.46 14.41 2.88
CA ALA A 176 -27.31 13.60 1.70
C ALA A 176 -26.06 12.70 1.78
N ASN A 177 -26.22 11.45 1.36
CA ASN A 177 -25.09 10.53 1.23
C ASN A 177 -24.48 10.67 -0.16
N PHE A 178 -23.17 10.89 -0.24
CA PHE A 178 -22.49 10.83 -1.52
C PHE A 178 -21.20 10.02 -1.48
N ARG A 179 -20.87 9.52 -2.65
CA ARG A 179 -19.58 8.92 -2.93
C ARG A 179 -18.82 9.86 -3.86
N ILE A 180 -17.58 10.13 -3.53
CA ILE A 180 -16.67 10.84 -4.43
C ILE A 180 -15.99 9.79 -5.31
N PRO A 181 -16.16 9.86 -6.63
CA PRO A 181 -15.41 8.98 -7.54
C PRO A 181 -13.91 9.11 -7.33
N LEU A 182 -13.18 8.00 -7.42
CA LEU A 182 -11.72 8.02 -7.22
C LEU A 182 -11.00 8.99 -8.16
N ARG A 183 -11.51 9.20 -9.37
CA ARG A 183 -10.94 10.15 -10.33
C ARG A 183 -11.03 11.61 -9.86
N GLU A 184 -12.00 11.93 -9.02
CA GLU A 184 -12.24 13.29 -8.53
C GLU A 184 -11.48 13.62 -7.24
N VAL A 185 -10.85 12.61 -6.63
CA VAL A 185 -10.09 12.84 -5.41
C VAL A 185 -8.86 13.71 -5.67
N PRO A 186 -8.52 14.60 -4.73
CA PRO A 186 -7.33 15.42 -4.81
C PRO A 186 -6.05 14.57 -4.83
N ALA A 187 -4.98 15.11 -5.42
CA ALA A 187 -3.68 14.44 -5.44
C ALA A 187 -3.14 14.19 -4.02
N GLY A 188 -3.34 15.14 -3.10
CA GLY A 188 -2.96 15.01 -1.70
C GLY A 188 -3.63 13.83 -0.98
N TYR A 189 -4.87 13.50 -1.34
CA TYR A 189 -5.52 12.30 -0.79
C TYR A 189 -4.83 11.01 -1.22
N ILE A 190 -4.48 10.90 -2.51
CA ILE A 190 -3.74 9.72 -3.01
C ILE A 190 -2.39 9.60 -2.30
N PHE A 191 -1.69 10.73 -2.13
CA PHE A 191 -0.45 10.80 -1.37
C PHE A 191 -0.62 10.32 0.08
N GLU A 192 -1.68 10.76 0.76
CA GLU A 192 -1.99 10.36 2.13
C GLU A 192 -2.26 8.86 2.24
N VAL A 193 -3.08 8.30 1.34
CA VAL A 193 -3.36 6.86 1.30
C VAL A 193 -2.09 6.04 1.09
N ILE A 194 -1.18 6.49 0.21
CA ILE A 194 0.12 5.84 0.03
C ILE A 194 0.95 5.95 1.32
N THR A 195 0.88 7.08 2.01
CA THR A 195 1.68 7.38 3.20
C THR A 195 1.25 6.57 4.41
N LYS A 196 -0.05 6.57 4.72
CA LYS A 196 -0.61 5.99 5.96
C LYS A 196 -1.33 4.65 5.76
N GLY A 197 -1.51 4.23 4.51
CA GLY A 197 -2.34 3.09 4.19
C GLY A 197 -3.84 3.41 4.28
N TYR A 198 -4.68 2.47 3.86
CA TYR A 198 -6.13 2.56 3.99
C TYR A 198 -6.77 1.18 3.97
N GLY A 199 -7.50 0.81 5.01
CA GLY A 199 -8.13 -0.49 5.14
C GLY A 199 -7.10 -1.64 5.07
N ALA A 200 -7.19 -2.49 4.05
CA ALA A 200 -6.24 -3.57 3.83
C ALA A 200 -4.92 -3.13 3.15
N MET A 201 -4.85 -1.89 2.65
CA MET A 201 -3.62 -1.35 2.06
C MET A 201 -2.66 -0.91 3.16
N PRO A 202 -1.44 -1.46 3.22
CA PRO A 202 -0.44 -1.07 4.21
C PRO A 202 0.11 0.33 3.91
N GLU A 203 0.73 0.93 4.92
CA GLU A 203 1.50 2.17 4.78
C GLU A 203 2.82 1.95 4.04
N TYR A 204 3.22 2.94 3.24
CA TYR A 204 4.45 2.91 2.47
C TYR A 204 5.44 4.02 2.84
N ALA A 205 5.17 4.76 3.91
CA ALA A 205 6.01 5.88 4.35
C ALA A 205 7.48 5.48 4.57
N ALA A 206 7.70 4.29 5.16
CA ALA A 206 9.03 3.78 5.45
C ALA A 206 9.79 3.26 4.20
N GLN A 207 9.06 2.93 3.12
CA GLN A 207 9.63 2.26 1.94
C GLN A 207 9.80 3.20 0.76
N ILE A 208 8.94 4.21 0.64
CA ILE A 208 8.88 5.11 -0.51
C ILE A 208 9.16 6.55 -0.04
N PRO A 209 10.22 7.20 -0.55
CA PRO A 209 10.51 8.60 -0.25
C PRO A 209 9.34 9.52 -0.59
N ILE A 210 9.21 10.63 0.13
CA ILE A 210 8.11 11.61 -0.02
C ILE A 210 7.92 12.04 -1.48
N ALA A 211 8.99 12.43 -2.15
CA ALA A 211 8.92 12.87 -3.55
C ALA A 211 8.44 11.76 -4.50
N ASP A 212 8.82 10.51 -4.26
CA ASP A 212 8.37 9.38 -5.08
C ASP A 212 6.91 9.03 -4.80
N ARG A 213 6.39 9.22 -3.58
CA ARG A 213 4.96 9.07 -3.27
C ARG A 213 4.11 10.06 -4.07
N TRP A 214 4.55 11.32 -4.18
CA TRP A 214 3.90 12.32 -5.01
C TRP A 214 3.97 11.98 -6.50
N ARG A 215 5.11 11.47 -6.97
CA ARG A 215 5.26 10.99 -8.36
C ARG A 215 4.35 9.82 -8.67
N ILE A 216 4.16 8.90 -7.71
CA ILE A 216 3.18 7.81 -7.84
C ILE A 216 1.77 8.39 -7.89
N ALA A 217 1.41 9.35 -7.03
CA ALA A 217 0.12 10.00 -7.06
C ALA A 217 -0.13 10.69 -8.44
N ALA A 218 0.89 11.34 -9.00
CA ALA A 218 0.82 11.92 -10.34
C ALA A 218 0.59 10.85 -11.42
N TYR A 219 1.28 9.72 -11.33
CA TYR A 219 1.09 8.62 -12.27
C TYR A 219 -0.31 7.99 -12.16
N VAL A 220 -0.85 7.83 -10.95
CA VAL A 220 -2.24 7.37 -10.73
C VAL A 220 -3.23 8.34 -11.38
N LYS A 221 -3.03 9.66 -11.25
CA LYS A 221 -3.84 10.66 -11.95
C LYS A 221 -3.73 10.55 -13.47
N ALA A 222 -2.54 10.30 -13.99
CA ALA A 222 -2.34 10.07 -15.42
C ALA A 222 -3.06 8.79 -15.90
N LEU A 223 -3.06 7.71 -15.12
CA LEU A 223 -3.82 6.50 -15.41
C LEU A 223 -5.33 6.79 -15.46
N GLN A 224 -5.85 7.54 -14.49
CA GLN A 224 -7.26 7.94 -14.45
C GLN A 224 -7.64 8.76 -15.69
N LEU A 225 -6.80 9.72 -16.06
CA LEU A 225 -7.00 10.55 -17.25
C LEU A 225 -6.99 9.71 -18.55
N SER A 226 -6.08 8.76 -18.66
CA SER A 226 -5.92 7.92 -19.87
C SER A 226 -7.17 7.10 -20.23
N GLN A 227 -8.01 6.79 -19.25
CA GLN A 227 -9.23 6.01 -19.43
C GLN A 227 -10.48 6.89 -19.56
N ASN A 228 -10.36 8.21 -19.32
CA ASN A 228 -11.47 9.14 -19.41
C ASN A 228 -11.37 9.98 -20.69
N LYS A 229 -12.02 9.54 -21.77
CA LYS A 229 -11.96 10.20 -23.08
C LYS A 229 -12.34 11.68 -23.02
N THR A 230 -13.44 12.01 -22.32
CA THR A 230 -13.93 13.39 -22.25
C THR A 230 -12.94 14.33 -21.55
N GLU A 231 -12.31 13.87 -20.50
CA GLU A 231 -11.34 14.63 -19.73
C GLU A 231 -9.99 14.71 -20.45
N THR A 232 -9.62 13.63 -21.16
CA THR A 232 -8.45 13.60 -22.02
C THR A 232 -8.58 14.60 -23.19
N GLU A 233 -9.74 14.67 -23.82
CA GLU A 233 -10.02 15.63 -24.89
C GLU A 233 -9.96 17.08 -24.40
N ARG A 234 -10.47 17.39 -23.20
CA ARG A 234 -10.32 18.70 -22.56
C ARG A 234 -8.88 19.04 -22.26
N ALA A 235 -8.11 18.11 -21.67
CA ALA A 235 -6.72 18.30 -21.31
C ALA A 235 -5.83 18.52 -22.54
N LEU A 236 -6.16 17.89 -23.66
CA LEU A 236 -5.48 18.06 -24.94
C LEU A 236 -5.93 19.31 -25.72
N GLY A 237 -6.79 20.15 -25.11
CA GLY A 237 -7.17 21.43 -25.69
C GLY A 237 -8.21 21.37 -26.80
N GLY A 238 -9.09 20.35 -26.77
CA GLY A 238 -10.34 20.33 -27.56
C GLY A 238 -10.22 20.84 -28.98
N LYS A 239 -9.19 20.44 -29.73
CA LYS A 239 -9.14 20.75 -31.15
C LYS A 239 -10.16 19.87 -31.88
N LYS A 240 -11.32 20.47 -32.18
CA LYS A 240 -12.20 20.02 -33.28
C LYS A 240 -11.64 20.50 -34.59
#